data_68206fb1f45a7d4f05a00628af064b14
#
_entry.id   68206fb1f45a7d4f05a00628af064b14
#
_cell.length_a   1.000
_cell.length_b   1.000
_cell.length_c   1.000
_cell.angle_alpha   90.00
_cell.angle_beta   90.00
_cell.angle_gamma   90.00
#
_symmetry.space_group_name_H-M   'P 1'
#
loop_
_entity.id
_entity.type
_entity.pdbx_description
1 polymer ?
#
loop_
_entity_poly.entity_id
_entity_poly.type
_entity_poly.pdbx_seq_one_letter_code
_entity_poly.pdbx_strand_id
1 'polypeptide(L)'
;MRPPVNIRVRKTALAIAVAVAASGPFMISAVAQEIGQAPPAIGQAPAVGQAPAADQASSSAAPAAPAAGDKTVTFSADQATRGQVTFARVCVDCHGDDLRGGLNGGPPLKGNAFDSLFANGAPVSALFQFVSTQMPPDSPGQFSADVYAELTAYILQQNNYQAGAALPTDPDAQDHLLVQK
;
A
#
# COMPACT_ATOMS: atom_id res chain seq x y z
N MET A 1 14.55 -48.64 -19.72
CA MET A 1 14.27 -49.04 -18.32
C MET A 1 15.22 -48.23 -17.43
N ARG A 2 14.72 -47.27 -16.64
CA ARG A 2 15.50 -46.49 -15.67
C ARG A 2 15.16 -47.01 -14.27
N PRO A 3 16.13 -47.22 -13.38
CA PRO A 3 15.87 -47.71 -12.03
C PRO A 3 15.25 -46.63 -11.13
N PRO A 4 14.49 -47.01 -10.11
CA PRO A 4 13.86 -46.05 -9.18
C PRO A 4 14.90 -45.47 -8.22
N VAL A 5 14.83 -44.15 -8.03
CA VAL A 5 15.64 -43.40 -7.06
C VAL A 5 14.95 -43.49 -5.70
N ASN A 6 15.59 -44.19 -4.76
CA ASN A 6 15.15 -44.28 -3.36
C ASN A 6 15.65 -43.05 -2.57
N ILE A 7 14.76 -42.11 -2.29
CA ILE A 7 15.05 -41.00 -1.41
C ILE A 7 14.78 -41.43 0.04
N ARG A 8 15.84 -41.68 0.80
CA ARG A 8 15.77 -41.92 2.25
C ARG A 8 15.61 -40.56 2.93
N VAL A 9 14.42 -40.25 3.43
CA VAL A 9 14.16 -39.13 4.33
C VAL A 9 14.75 -39.43 5.72
N ARG A 10 15.82 -38.76 6.07
CA ARG A 10 16.35 -38.78 7.45
C ARG A 10 15.54 -37.80 8.29
N LYS A 11 14.77 -38.34 9.23
CA LYS A 11 14.12 -37.57 10.28
C LYS A 11 15.18 -37.18 11.31
N THR A 12 15.66 -35.94 11.29
CA THR A 12 16.40 -35.33 12.38
C THR A 12 15.41 -34.65 13.31
N ALA A 13 15.20 -35.26 14.47
CA ALA A 13 14.45 -34.65 15.55
C ALA A 13 15.37 -33.61 16.26
N LEU A 14 15.02 -32.34 16.14
CA LEU A 14 15.65 -31.27 16.87
C LEU A 14 14.85 -31.01 18.15
N ALA A 15 15.39 -31.45 19.29
CA ALA A 15 14.84 -31.14 20.61
C ALA A 15 15.16 -29.69 20.95
N ILE A 16 14.16 -28.86 21.11
CA ILE A 16 14.30 -27.49 21.63
C ILE A 16 14.04 -27.53 23.12
N ALA A 17 15.10 -27.34 23.92
CA ALA A 17 15.02 -27.15 25.35
C ALA A 17 14.49 -25.73 25.63
N VAL A 18 13.34 -25.66 26.31
CA VAL A 18 12.76 -24.42 26.84
C VAL A 18 13.43 -24.13 28.18
N ALA A 19 14.26 -23.10 28.23
CA ALA A 19 14.77 -22.55 29.47
C ALA A 19 13.79 -21.50 30.01
N VAL A 20 13.12 -21.80 31.10
CA VAL A 20 12.34 -20.87 31.90
C VAL A 20 13.29 -20.12 32.82
N ALA A 21 13.44 -18.82 32.64
CA ALA A 21 14.14 -17.92 33.56
C ALA A 21 13.16 -16.90 34.16
N ALA A 22 12.93 -17.15 35.43
CA ALA A 22 12.74 -16.31 36.60
C ALA A 22 12.24 -14.87 36.47
N SER A 23 11.14 -14.71 37.15
CA SER A 23 10.44 -13.52 37.65
C SER A 23 11.37 -12.52 38.38
N GLY A 24 11.31 -11.25 37.97
CA GLY A 24 11.73 -10.11 38.75
C GLY A 24 10.55 -9.17 39.01
N PRO A 25 10.36 -8.69 40.28
CA PRO A 25 9.27 -7.77 40.59
C PRO A 25 9.65 -6.36 40.17
N PHE A 26 8.88 -5.79 39.22
CA PHE A 26 8.96 -4.38 38.89
C PHE A 26 8.14 -3.57 39.90
N MET A 27 8.84 -2.75 40.66
CA MET A 27 8.28 -1.81 41.62
C MET A 27 7.40 -0.75 40.89
N ILE A 28 6.18 -0.64 41.35
CA ILE A 28 5.25 0.42 41.02
C ILE A 28 5.67 1.65 41.81
N SER A 29 6.24 2.66 41.14
CA SER A 29 6.37 4.00 41.70
C SER A 29 5.10 4.79 41.38
N ALA A 30 4.28 4.91 42.40
CA ALA A 30 3.19 5.87 42.41
C ALA A 30 3.77 7.29 42.53
N VAL A 31 3.59 8.12 41.52
CA VAL A 31 3.75 9.56 41.63
C VAL A 31 2.36 10.16 41.68
N ALA A 32 1.95 10.49 42.92
CA ALA A 32 0.85 11.38 43.19
C ALA A 32 1.35 12.81 43.09
N GLN A 33 0.74 13.62 42.26
CA GLN A 33 0.83 15.08 42.25
C GLN A 33 -0.44 15.57 41.59
N GLU A 34 -1.11 16.21 42.22
CA GLU A 34 -1.34 17.48 42.98
C GLU A 34 -2.49 18.20 42.31
N ILE A 35 -3.56 18.25 43.09
CA ILE A 35 -4.78 19.01 42.85
C ILE A 35 -4.45 20.47 43.23
N GLY A 36 -4.63 21.36 42.31
CA GLY A 36 -4.48 22.74 42.69
C GLY A 36 -4.67 23.75 41.57
N GLN A 37 -5.79 24.38 41.64
CA GLN A 37 -6.13 25.76 41.26
C GLN A 37 -7.03 25.93 40.05
N ALA A 38 -8.24 26.30 40.40
CA ALA A 38 -9.24 26.89 39.54
C ALA A 38 -8.81 28.25 38.99
N PRO A 39 -9.19 28.61 37.76
CA PRO A 39 -8.97 29.92 37.20
C PRO A 39 -10.06 30.90 37.63
N PRO A 40 -9.75 32.21 37.73
CA PRO A 40 -10.79 33.22 37.86
C PRO A 40 -11.48 33.46 36.50
N ALA A 41 -12.79 33.52 36.58
CA ALA A 41 -13.64 34.04 35.51
C ALA A 41 -13.36 35.53 35.32
N ILE A 42 -13.55 35.99 34.13
CA ILE A 42 -14.13 37.19 33.60
C ILE A 42 -13.45 37.65 32.30
N GLY A 43 -14.24 37.85 31.29
CA GLY A 43 -13.84 38.46 30.04
C GLY A 43 -14.86 38.18 28.95
N GLN A 44 -15.87 39.06 28.92
CA GLN A 44 -16.99 39.02 27.96
C GLN A 44 -16.55 39.00 26.53
N ALA A 45 -17.30 38.25 25.72
CA ALA A 45 -17.26 38.26 24.26
C ALA A 45 -17.55 39.64 23.67
N PRO A 46 -17.10 39.89 22.45
CA PRO A 46 -18.01 40.39 21.43
C PRO A 46 -18.24 39.33 20.34
N ALA A 47 -19.51 39.06 20.10
CA ALA A 47 -19.96 38.53 18.86
C ALA A 47 -19.51 39.43 17.73
N VAL A 48 -19.02 38.90 16.64
CA VAL A 48 -19.31 39.31 15.26
C VAL A 48 -18.42 38.47 14.33
N GLY A 49 -19.01 37.94 13.28
CA GLY A 49 -18.29 37.39 12.16
C GLY A 49 -18.72 35.97 11.79
N GLN A 50 -19.94 35.81 11.28
CA GLN A 50 -20.28 34.72 10.44
C GLN A 50 -19.34 34.74 9.23
N ALA A 51 -18.39 33.81 9.21
CA ALA A 51 -17.68 33.51 8.00
C ALA A 51 -18.67 32.83 7.03
N PRO A 52 -18.72 33.27 5.77
CA PRO A 52 -19.53 32.60 4.79
C PRO A 52 -19.06 31.16 4.64
N ALA A 53 -20.01 30.23 4.64
CA ALA A 53 -19.79 28.85 4.26
C ALA A 53 -19.12 28.85 2.88
N ALA A 54 -17.84 28.50 2.87
CA ALA A 54 -17.19 28.17 1.62
C ALA A 54 -17.85 26.87 1.12
N ASP A 55 -18.65 27.04 0.09
CA ASP A 55 -19.14 25.99 -0.79
C ASP A 55 -17.89 25.19 -1.23
N GLN A 56 -17.62 24.09 -0.57
CA GLN A 56 -16.70 23.09 -1.11
C GLN A 56 -17.46 22.38 -2.22
N ALA A 57 -17.51 23.03 -3.36
CA ALA A 57 -17.79 22.37 -4.60
C ALA A 57 -16.79 21.20 -4.71
N SER A 58 -17.25 20.00 -4.42
CA SER A 58 -16.59 18.77 -4.82
C SER A 58 -16.45 18.85 -6.34
N SER A 59 -15.34 19.38 -6.78
CA SER A 59 -14.91 19.27 -8.16
C SER A 59 -14.61 17.81 -8.41
N SER A 60 -15.64 17.06 -8.79
CA SER A 60 -15.48 15.82 -9.52
C SER A 60 -14.85 16.23 -10.86
N ALA A 61 -13.53 16.35 -10.87
CA ALA A 61 -12.79 16.54 -12.09
C ALA A 61 -13.02 15.28 -12.93
N ALA A 62 -13.80 15.44 -14.00
CA ALA A 62 -13.83 14.45 -15.06
C ALA A 62 -12.38 14.20 -15.51
N PRO A 63 -11.99 12.94 -15.82
CA PRO A 63 -10.66 12.65 -16.33
C PRO A 63 -10.34 13.61 -17.47
N ALA A 64 -9.25 14.36 -17.34
CA ALA A 64 -8.77 15.22 -18.41
C ALA A 64 -8.47 14.36 -19.64
N ALA A 65 -8.84 14.81 -20.81
CA ALA A 65 -8.45 14.15 -22.05
C ALA A 65 -6.92 14.10 -22.11
N PRO A 66 -6.32 12.99 -22.63
CA PRO A 66 -4.87 12.84 -22.71
C PRO A 66 -4.21 14.06 -23.36
N ALA A 67 -3.19 14.61 -22.70
CA ALA A 67 -2.39 15.70 -23.27
C ALA A 67 -1.52 15.18 -24.44
N ALA A 68 -1.14 16.06 -25.35
CA ALA A 68 -0.24 15.69 -26.44
C ALA A 68 1.12 15.27 -25.85
N GLY A 69 1.41 13.96 -25.85
CA GLY A 69 2.60 13.36 -25.24
C GLY A 69 2.30 12.23 -24.29
N ASP A 70 1.06 12.11 -23.83
CA ASP A 70 0.64 11.02 -22.93
C ASP A 70 0.60 9.68 -23.68
N LYS A 71 1.03 8.64 -22.97
CA LYS A 71 1.11 7.27 -23.50
C LYS A 71 0.35 6.32 -22.61
N THR A 72 -0.11 5.22 -23.17
CA THR A 72 -0.61 4.11 -22.37
C THR A 72 0.52 3.58 -21.47
N VAL A 73 0.20 3.32 -20.21
CA VAL A 73 1.16 2.78 -19.25
C VAL A 73 1.75 1.46 -19.74
N THR A 74 3.04 1.30 -19.51
CA THR A 74 3.79 0.08 -19.77
C THR A 74 4.79 -0.17 -18.65
N PHE A 75 5.28 -1.40 -18.55
CA PHE A 75 6.24 -1.85 -17.54
C PHE A 75 7.09 -2.97 -18.13
N SER A 76 8.28 -3.24 -17.60
CA SER A 76 9.04 -4.40 -18.06
C SER A 76 8.51 -5.70 -17.43
N ALA A 77 8.61 -6.81 -18.17
CA ALA A 77 8.23 -8.13 -17.67
C ALA A 77 9.02 -8.51 -16.41
N ASP A 78 10.29 -8.08 -16.34
CA ASP A 78 11.14 -8.32 -15.19
C ASP A 78 10.65 -7.55 -13.95
N GLN A 79 10.17 -6.31 -14.10
CA GLN A 79 9.55 -5.57 -13.00
C GLN A 79 8.33 -6.32 -12.47
N ALA A 80 7.44 -6.75 -13.33
CA ALA A 80 6.25 -7.49 -12.91
C ALA A 80 6.62 -8.80 -12.20
N THR A 81 7.64 -9.52 -12.67
CA THR A 81 8.12 -10.75 -12.03
C THR A 81 8.68 -10.49 -10.64
N ARG A 82 9.49 -9.44 -10.44
CA ARG A 82 9.99 -9.08 -9.11
C ARG A 82 8.89 -8.56 -8.20
N GLY A 83 7.96 -7.79 -8.76
CA GLY A 83 6.77 -7.34 -8.05
C GLY A 83 5.91 -8.48 -7.53
N GLN A 84 5.73 -9.54 -8.31
CA GLN A 84 5.04 -10.76 -7.90
C GLN A 84 5.70 -11.40 -6.66
N VAL A 85 7.03 -11.47 -6.63
CA VAL A 85 7.76 -12.04 -5.48
C VAL A 85 7.53 -11.21 -4.21
N THR A 86 7.55 -9.89 -4.33
CA THR A 86 7.29 -9.00 -3.19
C THR A 86 5.83 -9.07 -2.76
N PHE A 87 4.89 -9.06 -3.71
CA PHE A 87 3.46 -9.17 -3.45
C PHE A 87 3.11 -10.44 -2.68
N ALA A 88 3.67 -11.58 -3.08
CA ALA A 88 3.44 -12.88 -2.43
C ALA A 88 3.95 -12.93 -0.97
N ARG A 89 4.85 -12.05 -0.58
CA ARG A 89 5.38 -12.01 0.79
C ARG A 89 4.66 -11.03 1.71
N VAL A 90 4.12 -9.95 1.17
CA VAL A 90 3.70 -8.79 1.96
C VAL A 90 2.25 -8.40 1.73
N CYS A 91 1.70 -8.68 0.55
CA CYS A 91 0.40 -8.16 0.15
C CYS A 91 -0.71 -9.24 0.11
N VAL A 92 -0.31 -10.51 -0.10
CA VAL A 92 -1.23 -11.62 -0.36
C VAL A 92 -2.21 -11.87 0.78
N ASP A 93 -1.79 -11.71 2.03
CA ASP A 93 -2.65 -11.98 3.20
C ASP A 93 -3.89 -11.08 3.23
N CYS A 94 -3.75 -9.84 2.75
CA CYS A 94 -4.86 -8.90 2.68
C CYS A 94 -5.56 -8.89 1.32
N HIS A 95 -4.81 -8.98 0.21
CA HIS A 95 -5.36 -8.81 -1.14
C HIS A 95 -5.67 -10.11 -1.89
N GLY A 96 -5.29 -11.26 -1.32
CA GLY A 96 -5.43 -12.57 -1.96
C GLY A 96 -4.35 -12.82 -3.02
N ASP A 97 -4.08 -14.08 -3.31
CA ASP A 97 -3.11 -14.52 -4.32
C ASP A 97 -3.59 -14.22 -5.75
N ASP A 98 -4.90 -14.15 -5.93
CA ASP A 98 -5.56 -13.80 -7.19
C ASP A 98 -5.91 -12.31 -7.32
N LEU A 99 -5.52 -11.47 -6.35
CA LEU A 99 -5.79 -10.04 -6.27
C LEU A 99 -7.29 -9.67 -6.18
N ARG A 100 -8.15 -10.60 -5.78
CA ARG A 100 -9.60 -10.38 -5.65
C ARG A 100 -10.06 -10.01 -4.24
N GLY A 101 -9.12 -9.74 -3.37
CA GLY A 101 -9.34 -9.52 -1.95
C GLY A 101 -9.08 -10.78 -1.13
N GLY A 102 -8.50 -10.60 0.05
CA GLY A 102 -8.13 -11.68 0.95
C GLY A 102 -8.96 -11.74 2.22
N LEU A 103 -8.72 -12.74 3.03
CA LEU A 103 -9.43 -12.99 4.29
C LEU A 103 -9.24 -11.85 5.31
N ASN A 104 -8.13 -11.11 5.23
CA ASN A 104 -7.83 -9.98 6.12
C ASN A 104 -8.41 -8.64 5.62
N GLY A 105 -9.36 -8.68 4.68
CA GLY A 105 -10.20 -7.53 4.32
C GLY A 105 -9.56 -6.51 3.38
N GLY A 106 -8.45 -6.83 2.72
CA GLY A 106 -7.90 -5.99 1.65
C GLY A 106 -8.84 -5.96 0.44
N PRO A 107 -9.03 -4.77 -0.17
CA PRO A 107 -9.90 -4.66 -1.33
C PRO A 107 -9.33 -5.38 -2.56
N PRO A 108 -10.16 -5.72 -3.55
CA PRO A 108 -9.69 -6.25 -4.82
C PRO A 108 -8.77 -5.25 -5.54
N LEU A 109 -7.65 -5.75 -6.06
CA LEU A 109 -6.70 -5.00 -6.90
C LEU A 109 -6.83 -5.37 -8.38
N LYS A 110 -7.93 -6.04 -8.76
CA LYS A 110 -8.15 -6.55 -10.11
C LYS A 110 -9.61 -6.39 -10.55
N GLY A 111 -9.80 -6.24 -11.85
CA GLY A 111 -11.12 -6.15 -12.47
C GLY A 111 -11.81 -4.83 -12.14
N ASN A 112 -13.16 -4.84 -12.05
CA ASN A 112 -13.97 -3.63 -11.94
C ASN A 112 -13.56 -2.71 -10.76
N ALA A 113 -13.11 -3.27 -9.65
CA ALA A 113 -12.67 -2.48 -8.50
C ALA A 113 -11.41 -1.67 -8.84
N PHE A 114 -10.44 -2.29 -9.50
CA PHE A 114 -9.25 -1.62 -9.99
C PHE A 114 -9.60 -0.62 -11.11
N ASP A 115 -10.39 -1.07 -12.08
CA ASP A 115 -10.76 -0.26 -13.24
C ASP A 115 -11.47 1.03 -12.83
N SER A 116 -12.36 0.98 -11.85
CA SER A 116 -13.10 2.17 -11.37
C SER A 116 -12.21 3.20 -10.66
N LEU A 117 -11.10 2.77 -10.06
CA LEU A 117 -10.21 3.65 -9.31
C LEU A 117 -9.06 4.20 -10.17
N PHE A 118 -8.51 3.38 -11.07
CA PHE A 118 -7.25 3.68 -11.73
C PHE A 118 -7.29 3.59 -13.26
N ALA A 119 -8.23 2.86 -13.88
CA ALA A 119 -8.17 2.54 -15.30
C ALA A 119 -8.98 3.51 -16.20
N ASN A 120 -9.34 4.69 -15.70
CA ASN A 120 -10.14 5.70 -16.42
C ASN A 120 -9.27 6.76 -17.10
N GLY A 121 -8.06 6.42 -17.54
CA GLY A 121 -7.12 7.39 -18.08
C GLY A 121 -6.41 8.20 -16.99
N ALA A 122 -6.44 7.72 -15.73
CA ALA A 122 -5.65 8.33 -14.67
C ALA A 122 -4.14 8.08 -14.91
N PRO A 123 -3.27 9.01 -14.51
CA PRO A 123 -1.84 8.79 -14.58
C PRO A 123 -1.42 7.65 -13.63
N VAL A 124 -0.42 6.88 -14.02
CA VAL A 124 0.07 5.76 -13.20
C VAL A 124 0.68 6.22 -11.89
N SER A 125 1.10 7.47 -11.79
CA SER A 125 1.55 8.10 -10.54
C SER A 125 0.50 8.00 -9.43
N ALA A 126 -0.79 8.08 -9.75
CA ALA A 126 -1.86 7.94 -8.76
C ALA A 126 -1.85 6.53 -8.11
N LEU A 127 -1.71 5.47 -8.91
CA LEU A 127 -1.57 4.11 -8.40
C LEU A 127 -0.26 3.94 -7.63
N PHE A 128 0.85 4.40 -8.19
CA PHE A 128 2.16 4.31 -7.57
C PHE A 128 2.20 5.01 -6.21
N GLN A 129 1.71 6.24 -6.12
CA GLN A 129 1.65 7.01 -4.87
C GLN A 129 0.76 6.30 -3.83
N PHE A 130 -0.40 5.80 -4.24
CA PHE A 130 -1.27 5.08 -3.32
C PHE A 130 -0.56 3.86 -2.73
N VAL A 131 0.08 3.04 -3.58
CA VAL A 131 0.82 1.86 -3.12
C VAL A 131 2.00 2.24 -2.23
N SER A 132 2.76 3.26 -2.58
CA SER A 132 3.95 3.66 -1.83
C SER A 132 3.67 4.36 -0.51
N THR A 133 2.56 5.12 -0.42
CA THR A 133 2.27 5.93 0.77
C THR A 133 1.23 5.32 1.70
N GLN A 134 0.46 4.34 1.24
CA GLN A 134 -0.62 3.73 2.02
C GLN A 134 -0.42 2.23 2.29
N MET A 135 0.49 1.56 1.56
CA MET A 135 0.66 0.11 1.63
C MET A 135 2.08 -0.32 1.99
N PRO A 136 2.20 -1.38 2.80
CA PRO A 136 1.14 -1.99 3.64
C PRO A 136 0.74 -1.04 4.77
N PRO A 137 -0.52 -1.09 5.28
CA PRO A 137 -1.03 -0.09 6.22
C PRO A 137 -0.28 -0.02 7.55
N ASP A 138 0.35 -1.11 7.97
CA ASP A 138 1.15 -1.21 9.19
C ASP A 138 2.58 -0.67 9.02
N SER A 139 3.05 -0.50 7.78
CA SER A 139 4.40 -0.01 7.47
C SER A 139 4.45 0.71 6.11
N PRO A 140 3.73 1.82 5.93
CA PRO A 140 3.74 2.56 4.68
C PRO A 140 5.14 3.10 4.36
N GLY A 141 5.51 3.13 3.09
CA GLY A 141 6.80 3.68 2.65
C GLY A 141 8.04 2.82 2.96
N GLN A 142 7.86 1.57 3.38
CA GLN A 142 8.99 0.72 3.80
C GLN A 142 9.91 0.26 2.65
N PHE A 143 9.45 0.32 1.42
CA PHE A 143 10.22 -0.13 0.26
C PHE A 143 10.84 1.03 -0.51
N SER A 144 11.86 0.74 -1.33
CA SER A 144 12.40 1.70 -2.29
C SER A 144 11.40 1.99 -3.42
N ALA A 145 11.60 3.11 -4.12
CA ALA A 145 10.80 3.47 -5.28
C ALA A 145 10.80 2.38 -6.37
N ASP A 146 11.94 1.70 -6.56
CA ASP A 146 12.04 0.59 -7.52
C ASP A 146 11.12 -0.57 -7.15
N VAL A 147 11.08 -0.96 -5.87
CA VAL A 147 10.20 -2.03 -5.40
C VAL A 147 8.73 -1.64 -5.52
N TYR A 148 8.38 -0.38 -5.29
CA TYR A 148 7.03 0.10 -5.53
C TYR A 148 6.66 0.13 -7.02
N ALA A 149 7.60 0.46 -7.91
CA ALA A 149 7.40 0.36 -9.36
C ALA A 149 7.20 -1.10 -9.80
N GLU A 150 7.93 -2.04 -9.21
CA GLU A 150 7.77 -3.47 -9.44
C GLU A 150 6.40 -4.00 -8.98
N LEU A 151 5.95 -3.60 -7.79
CA LEU A 151 4.61 -3.93 -7.28
C LEU A 151 3.52 -3.35 -8.18
N THR A 152 3.66 -2.08 -8.61
CA THR A 152 2.75 -1.43 -9.55
C THR A 152 2.71 -2.17 -10.88
N ALA A 153 3.87 -2.56 -11.42
CA ALA A 153 3.99 -3.35 -12.64
C ALA A 153 3.26 -4.71 -12.54
N TYR A 154 3.40 -5.39 -11.41
CA TYR A 154 2.69 -6.66 -11.18
C TYR A 154 1.17 -6.45 -11.15
N ILE A 155 0.66 -5.43 -10.44
CA ILE A 155 -0.78 -5.12 -10.41
C ILE A 155 -1.29 -4.81 -11.82
N LEU A 156 -0.56 -4.00 -12.60
CA LEU A 156 -0.90 -3.69 -13.99
C LEU A 156 -0.94 -4.97 -14.86
N GLN A 157 0.06 -5.85 -14.72
CA GLN A 157 0.10 -7.12 -15.44
C GLN A 157 -1.12 -7.99 -15.13
N GLN A 158 -1.53 -8.06 -13.85
CA GLN A 158 -2.70 -8.82 -13.42
C GLN A 158 -4.02 -8.23 -13.95
N ASN A 159 -4.00 -6.95 -14.35
CA ASN A 159 -5.11 -6.26 -15.01
C ASN A 159 -4.98 -6.23 -16.54
N ASN A 160 -4.15 -7.09 -17.14
CA ASN A 160 -3.96 -7.30 -18.58
C ASN A 160 -3.35 -6.10 -19.32
N TYR A 161 -2.59 -5.25 -18.64
CA TYR A 161 -1.76 -4.25 -19.32
C TYR A 161 -0.53 -4.93 -19.93
N GLN A 162 -0.02 -4.37 -21.03
CA GLN A 162 1.04 -4.99 -21.80
C GLN A 162 2.43 -4.63 -21.26
N ALA A 163 3.30 -5.63 -21.20
CA ALA A 163 4.72 -5.39 -20.93
C ALA A 163 5.38 -4.68 -22.12
N GLY A 164 6.37 -3.83 -21.80
CA GLY A 164 7.14 -3.05 -22.78
C GLY A 164 8.30 -2.35 -22.10
N ALA A 165 8.38 -1.04 -22.22
CA ALA A 165 9.40 -0.24 -21.52
C ALA A 165 9.19 -0.31 -20.00
N ALA A 166 10.27 -0.20 -19.25
CA ALA A 166 10.20 -0.21 -17.78
C ALA A 166 9.35 0.97 -17.26
N LEU A 167 8.57 0.70 -16.22
CA LEU A 167 7.85 1.73 -15.48
C LEU A 167 8.88 2.59 -14.73
N PRO A 168 8.91 3.91 -14.98
CA PRO A 168 9.83 4.81 -14.29
C PRO A 168 9.45 4.98 -12.81
N THR A 169 10.42 5.40 -12.00
CA THR A 169 10.20 5.81 -10.60
C THR A 169 10.07 7.31 -10.44
N ASP A 170 10.36 8.05 -11.49
CA ASP A 170 10.23 9.51 -11.53
C ASP A 170 8.75 9.91 -11.64
N PRO A 171 8.23 10.77 -10.74
CA PRO A 171 6.83 11.16 -10.73
C PRO A 171 6.38 11.89 -11.98
N ASP A 172 7.20 12.79 -12.51
CA ASP A 172 6.84 13.57 -13.70
C ASP A 172 6.72 12.65 -14.91
N ALA A 173 7.62 11.66 -15.03
CA ALA A 173 7.52 10.64 -16.08
C ALA A 173 6.28 9.75 -15.92
N GLN A 174 5.86 9.46 -14.68
CA GLN A 174 4.67 8.66 -14.40
C GLN A 174 3.37 9.41 -14.70
N ASP A 175 3.36 10.75 -14.58
CA ASP A 175 2.18 11.57 -14.86
C ASP A 175 1.78 11.54 -16.33
N HIS A 176 2.72 11.24 -17.23
CA HIS A 176 2.49 11.07 -18.66
C HIS A 176 2.19 9.63 -19.11
N LEU A 177 2.06 8.70 -18.17
CA LEU A 177 1.72 7.30 -18.44
C LEU A 177 0.32 7.02 -17.93
N LEU A 178 -0.64 6.91 -18.85
CA LEU A 178 -2.05 6.76 -18.50
C LEU A 178 -2.47 5.29 -18.36
N VAL A 179 -3.19 4.99 -17.29
CA VAL A 179 -3.77 3.67 -17.04
C VAL A 179 -5.08 3.57 -17.81
N GLN A 180 -4.96 3.22 -19.08
CA GLN A 180 -6.07 3.10 -20.03
C GLN A 180 -5.90 1.86 -20.90
N LYS A 181 -7.00 1.28 -21.36
CA LYS A 181 -7.04 0.11 -22.29
C LYS A 181 -7.51 0.55 -23.66
#